data_35c326175f7611893c4c5301350d78f8
#
_entry.id   35c326175f7611893c4c5301350d78f8
#
_cell.length_a   1.000
_cell.length_b   1.000
_cell.length_c   1.000
_cell.angle_alpha   90.00
_cell.angle_beta   90.00
_cell.angle_gamma   90.00
#
_symmetry.space_group_name_H-M   'P 1'
#
loop_
_entity.id
_entity.type
_entity.pdbx_description
1 polymer ?
#
loop_
_entity_poly.entity_id
_entity_poly.type
_entity_poly.pdbx_seq_one_letter_code
_entity_poly.pdbx_strand_id
1 'polypeptide(L)'
;MRAEKALKTADKANAEHWATREYQKAQKFFVEAMDEARVRNVNNARDLALEARMWAEEATFLAIQRAEEMQKEKDAISSKKY
;
A
#
# COMPACT_ATOMS: atom_id res chain seq x y z
N MET A 1 -7.14 13.82 -2.64
CA MET A 1 -7.79 12.55 -3.07
C MET A 1 -7.47 11.46 -2.06
N ARG A 2 -8.46 10.65 -1.71
CA ARG A 2 -8.28 9.59 -0.69
C ARG A 2 -7.25 8.53 -1.09
N ALA A 3 -7.19 8.18 -2.38
CA ALA A 3 -6.21 7.22 -2.88
C ALA A 3 -4.77 7.73 -2.73
N GLU A 4 -4.55 9.01 -3.00
CA GLU A 4 -3.24 9.64 -2.83
C GLU A 4 -2.80 9.59 -1.37
N LYS A 5 -3.72 9.90 -0.45
CA LYS A 5 -3.44 9.85 0.99
C LYS A 5 -3.12 8.44 1.44
N ALA A 6 -3.87 7.44 0.95
CA ALA A 6 -3.63 6.03 1.26
C ALA A 6 -2.27 5.57 0.74
N LEU A 7 -1.85 6.01 -0.45
CA LEU A 7 -0.53 5.71 -1.00
C LEU A 7 0.59 6.33 -0.16
N LYS A 8 0.41 7.57 0.30
CA LYS A 8 1.38 8.21 1.19
C LYS A 8 1.52 7.46 2.50
N THR A 9 0.43 6.95 3.05
CA THR A 9 0.45 6.14 4.26
C THR A 9 1.20 4.84 4.01
N ALA A 10 0.99 4.21 2.86
CA ALA A 10 1.71 3.00 2.48
C ALA A 10 3.22 3.28 2.33
N ASP A 11 3.59 4.42 1.76
CA ASP A 11 5.00 4.82 1.67
C ASP A 11 5.64 4.95 3.04
N LYS A 12 4.94 5.56 3.99
CA LYS A 12 5.45 5.72 5.37
C LYS A 12 5.62 4.38 6.06
N ALA A 13 4.79 3.40 5.73
CA ALA A 13 4.89 2.04 6.26
C ALA A 13 5.93 1.20 5.52
N ASN A 14 6.62 1.76 4.54
CA ASN A 14 7.60 1.07 3.68
C ASN A 14 6.97 -0.11 2.94
N ALA A 15 5.75 0.09 2.45
CA ALA A 15 4.98 -0.96 1.79
C ALA A 15 5.63 -1.42 0.48
N GLU A 16 6.38 -0.55 -0.20
CA GLU A 16 7.10 -0.95 -1.41
C GLU A 16 8.06 -2.10 -1.13
N HIS A 17 8.66 -2.12 0.04
CA HIS A 17 9.56 -3.19 0.46
C HIS A 17 8.81 -4.40 1.01
N TRP A 18 7.84 -4.17 1.93
CA TRP A 18 7.18 -5.24 2.69
C TRP A 18 5.97 -5.84 1.99
N ALA A 19 5.32 -5.08 1.13
CA ALA A 19 4.11 -5.50 0.42
C ALA A 19 4.17 -5.04 -1.04
N THR A 20 5.24 -5.42 -1.74
CA THR A 20 5.58 -4.95 -3.08
C THR A 20 4.45 -5.13 -4.08
N ARG A 21 3.85 -6.32 -4.13
CA ARG A 21 2.79 -6.65 -5.09
C ARG A 21 1.56 -5.77 -4.89
N GLU A 22 1.12 -5.65 -3.65
CA GLU A 22 -0.06 -4.87 -3.29
C GLU A 22 0.18 -3.38 -3.53
N TYR A 23 1.38 -2.91 -3.20
CA TYR A 23 1.78 -1.53 -3.42
C TYR A 23 1.82 -1.18 -4.91
N GLN A 24 2.36 -2.07 -5.73
CA GLN A 24 2.41 -1.87 -7.18
C GLN A 24 1.01 -1.84 -7.80
N LYS A 25 0.09 -2.67 -7.32
CA LYS A 25 -1.30 -2.64 -7.77
C LYS A 25 -1.97 -1.32 -7.41
N ALA A 26 -1.71 -0.82 -6.20
CA ALA A 26 -2.25 0.47 -5.77
C ALA A 26 -1.75 1.60 -6.69
N GLN A 27 -0.47 1.63 -7.01
CA GLN A 27 0.10 2.62 -7.90
C GLN A 27 -0.51 2.53 -9.31
N LYS A 28 -0.65 1.33 -9.83
CA LYS A 28 -1.22 1.09 -11.16
C LYS A 28 -2.64 1.65 -11.26
N PHE A 29 -3.49 1.29 -10.31
CA PHE A 29 -4.86 1.79 -10.29
C PHE A 29 -4.93 3.28 -10.10
N PHE A 30 -4.04 3.85 -9.30
CA PHE A 30 -3.97 5.30 -9.09
C PHE A 30 -3.65 6.04 -10.39
N VAL A 31 -2.67 5.57 -11.15
CA VAL A 31 -2.29 6.16 -12.44
C VAL A 31 -3.46 6.04 -13.43
N GLU A 32 -4.09 4.87 -13.50
CA GLU A 32 -5.26 4.67 -14.36
C GLU A 32 -6.41 5.60 -13.99
N ALA A 33 -6.63 5.80 -12.69
CA ALA A 33 -7.66 6.72 -12.21
C ALA A 33 -7.39 8.15 -12.67
N MET A 34 -6.14 8.60 -12.58
CA MET A 34 -5.77 9.93 -13.03
C MET A 34 -5.94 10.09 -14.53
N ASP A 35 -5.60 9.07 -15.31
CA ASP A 35 -5.76 9.10 -16.75
C ASP A 35 -7.24 9.20 -17.15
N GLU A 36 -8.10 8.45 -16.49
CA GLU A 36 -9.56 8.52 -16.74
C GLU A 36 -10.13 9.87 -16.32
N ALA A 37 -9.61 10.46 -15.25
CA ALA A 37 -10.03 11.80 -14.83
C ALA A 37 -9.66 12.87 -15.86
N ARG A 38 -8.51 12.72 -16.51
CA ARG A 38 -8.08 13.66 -17.55
C ARG A 38 -9.02 13.70 -18.74
N VAL A 39 -9.58 12.54 -19.12
CA VAL A 39 -10.54 12.44 -20.22
C VAL A 39 -11.97 12.60 -19.74
N ARG A 40 -12.16 13.07 -18.51
CA ARG A 40 -13.45 13.35 -17.89
C ARG A 40 -14.38 12.13 -17.75
N ASN A 41 -13.81 10.95 -17.71
CA ASN A 41 -14.55 9.72 -17.44
C ASN A 41 -14.67 9.54 -15.92
N VAL A 42 -15.56 10.32 -15.32
CA VAL A 42 -15.64 10.47 -13.86
C VAL A 42 -15.99 9.16 -13.15
N ASN A 43 -16.89 8.39 -13.70
CA ASN A 43 -17.32 7.13 -13.07
C ASN A 43 -16.19 6.12 -13.03
N ASN A 44 -15.47 5.93 -14.14
CA ASN A 44 -14.33 5.02 -14.19
C ASN A 44 -13.19 5.53 -13.30
N ALA A 45 -12.93 6.84 -13.32
CA ALA A 45 -11.91 7.42 -12.46
C ALA A 45 -12.20 7.16 -10.98
N ARG A 46 -13.45 7.28 -10.58
CA ARG A 46 -13.88 7.02 -9.20
C ARG A 46 -13.67 5.56 -8.82
N ASP A 47 -14.07 4.63 -9.68
CA ASP A 47 -13.94 3.20 -9.42
C ASP A 47 -12.48 2.79 -9.32
N LEU A 48 -11.63 3.29 -10.22
CA LEU A 48 -10.20 3.02 -10.20
C LEU A 48 -9.52 3.64 -8.98
N ALA A 49 -9.95 4.85 -8.58
CA ALA A 49 -9.42 5.48 -7.37
C ALA A 49 -9.79 4.68 -6.12
N LEU A 50 -10.99 4.11 -6.08
CA LEU A 50 -11.40 3.24 -4.98
C LEU A 50 -10.54 1.98 -4.93
N GLU A 51 -10.28 1.34 -6.07
CA GLU A 51 -9.38 0.19 -6.14
C GLU A 51 -7.97 0.55 -5.67
N ALA A 52 -7.45 1.70 -6.10
CA ALA A 52 -6.14 2.16 -5.68
C ALA A 52 -6.08 2.33 -4.16
N ARG A 53 -7.11 2.92 -3.58
CA ARG A 53 -7.20 3.11 -2.13
C ARG A 53 -7.23 1.77 -1.39
N MET A 54 -8.04 0.83 -1.87
CA MET A 54 -8.15 -0.49 -1.25
C MET A 54 -6.82 -1.24 -1.25
N TRP A 55 -6.11 -1.23 -2.38
CA TRP A 55 -4.81 -1.88 -2.49
C TRP A 55 -3.75 -1.17 -1.64
N ALA A 56 -3.80 0.16 -1.56
CA ALA A 56 -2.88 0.92 -0.72
C ALA A 56 -3.10 0.64 0.77
N GLU A 57 -4.35 0.53 1.19
CA GLU A 57 -4.68 0.19 2.58
C GLU A 57 -4.25 -1.25 2.90
N GLU A 58 -4.47 -2.19 1.99
CA GLU A 58 -4.01 -3.57 2.14
C GLU A 58 -2.48 -3.63 2.22
N ALA A 59 -1.79 -2.88 1.36
CA ALA A 59 -0.34 -2.80 1.37
C ALA A 59 0.18 -2.26 2.71
N THR A 60 -0.46 -1.24 3.25
CA THR A 60 -0.10 -0.66 4.54
C THR A 60 -0.25 -1.70 5.66
N PHE A 61 -1.38 -2.38 5.70
CA PHE A 61 -1.65 -3.41 6.71
C PHE A 61 -0.61 -4.52 6.65
N LEU A 62 -0.35 -5.06 5.46
CA LEU A 62 0.62 -6.13 5.27
C LEU A 62 2.03 -5.68 5.62
N ALA A 63 2.39 -4.45 5.26
CA ALA A 63 3.71 -3.91 5.56
C ALA A 63 3.95 -3.83 7.07
N ILE A 64 2.98 -3.33 7.81
CA ILE A 64 3.07 -3.22 9.27
C ILE A 64 3.16 -4.61 9.88
N GLN A 65 2.31 -5.54 9.46
CA GLN A 65 2.29 -6.90 9.98
C GLN A 65 3.63 -7.62 9.75
N ARG A 66 4.16 -7.53 8.52
CA ARG A 66 5.41 -8.20 8.15
C ARG A 66 6.61 -7.59 8.88
N ALA A 67 6.62 -6.27 9.05
CA ALA A 67 7.68 -5.60 9.80
C ALA A 67 7.66 -6.00 11.28
N GLU A 68 6.48 -6.12 11.87
CA GLU A 68 6.32 -6.58 13.26
C GLU A 68 6.78 -8.01 13.43
N GLU A 69 6.43 -8.89 12.50
CA GLU A 69 6.87 -10.29 12.52
C GLU A 69 8.39 -10.39 12.46
N MET A 70 9.02 -9.60 11.60
CA MET A 70 10.47 -9.57 11.50
C MET A 70 11.11 -9.10 12.80
N GLN A 71 10.53 -8.09 13.46
CA GLN A 71 11.02 -7.59 14.73
C GLN A 71 10.90 -8.63 15.83
N LYS A 72 9.80 -9.38 15.87
CA LYS A 72 9.59 -10.47 16.82
C LYS A 72 10.63 -11.58 16.64
N GLU A 73 10.95 -11.93 15.40
CA GLU A 73 12.00 -12.93 15.11
C GLU A 73 13.36 -12.47 15.61
N LYS A 74 13.71 -11.20 15.39
CA LYS A 74 14.96 -10.63 15.87
C LYS A 74 15.03 -10.65 17.39
N ASP A 75 13.95 -10.28 18.05
CA ASP A 75 13.88 -10.28 19.52
C ASP A 75 14.00 -11.71 20.07
N ALA A 76 13.34 -12.68 19.44
CA ALA A 76 13.42 -14.09 19.84
C ALA A 76 14.86 -14.62 19.70
N ILE A 77 15.54 -14.29 18.61
CA ILE A 77 16.94 -14.69 18.38
C ILE A 77 17.85 -14.06 19.43
N SER A 78 17.66 -12.79 19.72
CA SER A 78 18.45 -12.08 20.75
C SER A 78 18.25 -12.72 22.13
N SER A 79 17.03 -13.12 22.47
CA SER A 79 16.71 -13.76 23.73
C SER A 79 17.39 -15.12 23.87
N LYS A 80 17.59 -15.84 22.78
CA LYS A 80 18.19 -17.18 22.78
C LYS A 80 19.70 -17.18 22.92
N LYS A 81 20.35 -16.04 22.87
CA LYS A 81 21.81 -15.93 23.02
C LYS A 81 22.28 -16.09 24.47
N TYR A 82 21.37 -16.13 25.38
CA TYR A 82 21.66 -16.29 26.80
C TYR A 82 21.07 -17.62 27.31
#